data_40f47c92a0a4e3c0a914c92534a8fab3
#
_entry.id   40f47c92a0a4e3c0a914c92534a8fab3
#
_cell.length_a   1.000
_cell.length_b   1.000
_cell.length_c   1.000
_cell.angle_alpha   90.00
_cell.angle_beta   90.00
_cell.angle_gamma   90.00
#
_symmetry.space_group_name_H-M   'P 1'
#
loop_
_entity.id
_entity.type
_entity.pdbx_description
1 polymer ?
#
loop_
_entity_poly.entity_id
_entity_poly.type
_entity_poly.pdbx_seq_one_letter_code
_entity_poly.pdbx_strand_id
1 'polypeptide(L)'
;MTFEEWKKLVKGLKSVYTSERFLPDREAVQIWYSLLKDMDYKVLALAAQKYMVTGKFPPTVAELRECAVEVLEPKVKEDYGHGWEQVMKAVSKYGYYNTEEALASMDPVTRKCVKRLGWKTICTSENQIADRANFRQIYEQERQRHREHLQLPESVRRTIDSFSKLKNQQKTMTQCNRRCLDKER
;
A
#
# COMPACT_ATOMS: atom_id res chain seq x y z
N MET A 1 8.93 -6.18 16.04
CA MET A 1 9.90 -5.51 16.96
C MET A 1 9.51 -5.76 18.40
N THR A 2 10.47 -6.05 19.29
CA THR A 2 10.27 -6.20 20.75
C THR A 2 10.27 -4.84 21.46
N PHE A 3 9.74 -4.79 22.71
CA PHE A 3 9.73 -3.55 23.47
C PHE A 3 11.14 -3.08 23.87
N GLU A 4 12.07 -4.01 24.11
CA GLU A 4 13.46 -3.68 24.42
C GLU A 4 14.20 -3.09 23.21
N GLU A 5 13.95 -3.58 22.02
CA GLU A 5 14.45 -2.98 20.78
C GLU A 5 13.90 -1.57 20.58
N TRP A 6 12.60 -1.37 20.87
CA TRP A 6 11.99 -0.05 20.82
C TRP A 6 12.63 0.93 21.81
N LYS A 7 12.89 0.52 23.05
CA LYS A 7 13.59 1.38 24.02
C LYS A 7 14.97 1.84 23.53
N LYS A 8 15.71 0.98 22.80
CA LYS A 8 16.99 1.37 22.21
C LYS A 8 16.82 2.47 21.17
N LEU A 9 15.79 2.38 20.32
CA LEU A 9 15.47 3.41 19.34
C LEU A 9 15.05 4.73 20.01
N VAL A 10 14.19 4.66 21.02
CA VAL A 10 13.78 5.84 21.81
C VAL A 10 14.98 6.55 22.42
N LYS A 11 15.94 5.80 23.00
CA LYS A 11 17.16 6.35 23.54
C LYS A 11 17.98 7.09 22.47
N GLY A 12 18.11 6.50 21.29
CA GLY A 12 18.78 7.13 20.14
C GLY A 12 18.08 8.41 19.68
N LEU A 13 16.75 8.36 19.50
CA LEU A 13 15.97 9.53 19.10
C LEU A 13 16.05 10.66 20.14
N LYS A 14 15.94 10.36 21.43
CA LYS A 14 16.06 11.35 22.52
C LYS A 14 17.47 11.93 22.65
N SER A 15 18.51 11.24 22.22
CA SER A 15 19.87 11.81 22.23
C SER A 15 20.07 12.86 21.12
N VAL A 16 19.30 12.81 20.05
CA VAL A 16 19.34 13.78 18.95
C VAL A 16 18.31 14.90 19.17
N TYR A 17 17.10 14.52 19.57
CA TYR A 17 16.00 15.46 19.79
C TYR A 17 15.77 15.67 21.29
N THR A 18 16.38 16.73 21.85
CA THR A 18 16.38 17.03 23.27
C THR A 18 15.12 17.72 23.80
N SER A 19 14.07 17.85 22.98
CA SER A 19 12.82 18.46 23.40
C SER A 19 12.12 17.66 24.49
N GLU A 20 11.81 18.30 25.63
CA GLU A 20 11.08 17.69 26.75
C GLU A 20 9.69 17.18 26.38
N ARG A 21 9.09 17.76 25.34
CA ARG A 21 7.76 17.34 24.82
C ARG A 21 7.83 16.08 23.99
N PHE A 22 9.01 15.64 23.56
CA PHE A 22 9.17 14.45 22.74
C PHE A 22 9.26 13.22 23.65
N LEU A 23 8.22 12.35 23.58
CA LEU A 23 8.09 11.14 24.40
C LEU A 23 8.32 11.43 25.90
N PRO A 24 7.51 12.32 26.51
CA PRO A 24 7.77 12.89 27.82
C PRO A 24 7.79 11.83 28.92
N ASP A 25 6.97 10.82 28.81
CA ASP A 25 6.73 9.81 29.84
C ASP A 25 6.70 8.37 29.28
N ARG A 26 6.53 7.42 30.20
CA ARG A 26 6.46 5.99 29.85
C ARG A 26 5.21 5.64 29.06
N GLU A 27 4.12 6.34 29.29
CA GLU A 27 2.84 6.10 28.61
C GLU A 27 2.96 6.48 27.13
N ALA A 28 3.52 7.64 26.81
CA ALA A 28 3.81 8.05 25.44
C ALA A 28 4.70 7.03 24.72
N VAL A 29 5.74 6.52 25.39
CA VAL A 29 6.62 5.47 24.83
C VAL A 29 5.87 4.18 24.53
N GLN A 30 4.90 3.78 25.39
CA GLN A 30 4.07 2.59 25.18
C GLN A 30 3.07 2.78 24.04
N ILE A 31 2.43 3.93 23.94
CA ILE A 31 1.50 4.25 22.85
C ILE A 31 2.24 4.17 21.51
N TRP A 32 3.41 4.80 21.40
CA TRP A 32 4.21 4.73 20.19
C TRP A 32 4.63 3.30 19.84
N TYR A 33 5.03 2.52 20.84
CA TYR A 33 5.34 1.11 20.65
C TYR A 33 4.15 0.35 20.05
N SER A 34 2.95 0.58 20.58
CA SER A 34 1.75 -0.10 20.07
C SER A 34 1.48 0.16 18.58
N LEU A 35 1.86 1.36 18.11
CA LEU A 35 1.69 1.81 16.73
C LEU A 35 2.86 1.43 15.81
N LEU A 36 4.01 0.99 16.35
CA LEU A 36 5.21 0.69 15.57
C LEU A 36 5.68 -0.78 15.70
N LYS A 37 5.13 -1.54 16.65
CA LYS A 37 5.58 -2.91 16.97
C LYS A 37 5.46 -3.90 15.81
N ASP A 38 4.57 -3.65 14.85
CA ASP A 38 4.37 -4.48 13.66
C ASP A 38 5.51 -4.35 12.64
N MET A 39 6.36 -3.33 12.78
CA MET A 39 7.51 -3.15 11.90
C MET A 39 8.73 -3.94 12.37
N ASP A 40 9.55 -4.36 11.41
CA ASP A 40 10.85 -4.96 11.71
C ASP A 40 11.79 -3.93 12.35
N TYR A 41 12.57 -4.35 13.37
CA TYR A 41 13.49 -3.47 14.08
C TYR A 41 14.55 -2.86 13.17
N LYS A 42 15.13 -3.65 12.24
CA LYS A 42 16.21 -3.17 11.37
C LYS A 42 15.70 -2.11 10.42
N VAL A 43 14.49 -2.31 9.89
CA VAL A 43 13.83 -1.36 8.98
C VAL A 43 13.54 -0.05 9.71
N LEU A 44 12.95 -0.13 10.92
CA LEU A 44 12.61 1.06 11.70
C LEU A 44 13.86 1.79 12.20
N ALA A 45 14.92 1.05 12.56
CA ALA A 45 16.20 1.65 12.97
C ALA A 45 16.84 2.43 11.82
N LEU A 46 16.85 1.87 10.61
CA LEU A 46 17.35 2.56 9.43
C LEU A 46 16.49 3.78 9.06
N ALA A 47 15.17 3.65 9.17
CA ALA A 47 14.23 4.76 8.96
C ALA A 47 14.46 5.90 9.96
N ALA A 48 14.64 5.56 11.25
CA ALA A 48 14.95 6.54 12.28
C ALA A 48 16.30 7.23 12.04
N GLN A 49 17.35 6.48 11.64
CA GLN A 49 18.64 7.07 11.27
C GLN A 49 18.50 8.02 10.07
N LYS A 50 17.79 7.61 9.03
CA LYS A 50 17.52 8.45 7.86
C LYS A 50 16.80 9.73 8.29
N TYR A 51 15.78 9.62 9.12
CA TYR A 51 15.03 10.79 9.61
C TYR A 51 15.90 11.72 10.47
N MET A 52 16.72 11.19 11.37
CA MET A 52 17.63 12.00 12.20
C MET A 52 18.61 12.85 11.40
N VAL A 53 18.99 12.40 10.19
CA VAL A 53 19.87 13.17 9.28
C VAL A 53 19.12 14.24 8.50
N THR A 54 17.85 14.00 8.16
CA THR A 54 17.08 14.89 7.28
C THR A 54 16.05 15.75 8.02
N GLY A 55 15.57 15.30 9.17
CA GLY A 55 14.50 15.94 9.95
C GLY A 55 15.03 17.00 10.91
N LYS A 56 14.46 18.21 10.84
CA LYS A 56 14.79 19.33 11.75
C LYS A 56 14.11 19.23 13.12
N PHE A 57 13.00 18.53 13.20
CA PHE A 57 12.16 18.40 14.39
C PHE A 57 12.05 16.93 14.81
N PRO A 58 11.67 16.65 16.08
CA PRO A 58 11.37 15.29 16.49
C PRO A 58 10.33 14.65 15.56
N PRO A 59 10.52 13.37 15.14
CA PRO A 59 9.59 12.71 14.26
C PRO A 59 8.23 12.49 14.93
N THR A 60 7.20 12.37 14.10
CA THR A 60 5.93 11.77 14.46
C THR A 60 5.92 10.27 14.14
N VAL A 61 4.95 9.53 14.68
CA VAL A 61 4.75 8.12 14.31
C VAL A 61 4.53 7.98 12.79
N ALA A 62 3.77 8.90 12.18
CA ALA A 62 3.48 8.89 10.76
C ALA A 62 4.75 9.04 9.91
N GLU A 63 5.61 10.00 10.26
CA GLU A 63 6.88 10.23 9.54
C GLU A 63 7.84 9.05 9.67
N LEU A 64 7.94 8.42 10.86
CA LEU A 64 8.75 7.21 11.01
C LEU A 64 8.21 6.05 10.17
N ARG A 65 6.89 5.88 10.10
CA ARG A 65 6.27 4.85 9.25
C ARG A 65 6.48 5.15 7.77
N GLU A 66 6.35 6.40 7.35
CA GLU A 66 6.64 6.82 5.98
C GLU A 66 8.09 6.52 5.60
N CYS A 67 9.05 6.93 6.44
CA CYS A 67 10.46 6.62 6.22
C CYS A 67 10.73 5.11 6.19
N ALA A 68 10.04 4.32 7.01
CA ALA A 68 10.19 2.87 7.01
C ALA A 68 9.64 2.22 5.73
N VAL A 69 8.50 2.69 5.23
CA VAL A 69 7.97 2.26 3.93
C VAL A 69 8.90 2.67 2.80
N GLU A 70 9.51 3.86 2.86
CA GLU A 70 10.53 4.28 1.88
C GLU A 70 11.81 3.44 1.90
N VAL A 71 12.16 2.86 3.06
CA VAL A 71 13.29 1.93 3.18
C VAL A 71 12.95 0.57 2.58
N LEU A 72 11.72 0.09 2.78
CA LEU A 72 11.24 -1.19 2.23
C LEU A 72 10.97 -1.10 0.73
N GLU A 73 10.34 -0.02 0.32
CA GLU A 73 10.02 0.28 -1.08
C GLU A 73 10.65 1.61 -1.45
N PRO A 74 11.95 1.64 -1.80
CA PRO A 74 12.59 2.86 -2.26
C PRO A 74 11.75 3.49 -3.37
N LYS A 75 11.64 4.82 -3.37
CA LYS A 75 11.05 5.59 -4.49
C LYS A 75 11.95 5.47 -5.75
N VAL A 76 12.56 4.31 -5.98
CA VAL A 76 13.02 3.99 -7.32
C VAL A 76 11.81 4.26 -8.19
N LYS A 77 12.01 5.01 -9.24
CA LYS A 77 11.05 5.21 -10.33
C LYS A 77 10.62 3.82 -10.84
N GLU A 78 9.80 3.11 -10.06
CA GLU A 78 8.99 2.03 -10.61
C GLU A 78 8.03 2.75 -11.52
N ASP A 79 8.55 2.95 -12.69
CA ASP A 79 7.90 3.60 -13.77
C ASP A 79 6.68 2.74 -14.12
N TYR A 80 5.52 3.37 -14.25
CA TYR A 80 4.35 2.75 -14.88
C TYR A 80 4.78 2.01 -16.16
N GLY A 81 5.92 2.35 -16.75
CA GLY A 81 6.53 1.67 -17.88
C GLY A 81 6.82 0.20 -17.62
N HIS A 82 7.36 -0.15 -16.46
CA HIS A 82 7.59 -1.56 -16.09
C HIS A 82 6.25 -2.33 -15.96
N GLY A 83 5.26 -1.71 -15.29
CA GLY A 83 3.92 -2.30 -15.21
C GLY A 83 3.29 -2.47 -16.60
N TRP A 84 3.40 -1.48 -17.47
CA TRP A 84 2.90 -1.57 -18.83
C TRP A 84 3.63 -2.64 -19.66
N GLU A 85 4.93 -2.79 -19.49
CA GLU A 85 5.72 -3.87 -20.13
C GLU A 85 5.22 -5.25 -19.69
N GLN A 86 4.91 -5.45 -18.42
CA GLN A 86 4.29 -6.69 -17.95
C GLN A 86 2.95 -6.95 -18.64
N VAL A 87 2.11 -5.90 -18.79
CA VAL A 87 0.82 -6.01 -19.49
C VAL A 87 1.02 -6.45 -20.94
N MET A 88 1.92 -5.80 -21.67
CA MET A 88 2.19 -6.12 -23.08
C MET A 88 2.77 -7.51 -23.26
N LYS A 89 3.69 -7.93 -22.37
CA LYS A 89 4.20 -9.32 -22.34
C LYS A 89 3.07 -10.34 -22.11
N ALA A 90 2.16 -10.02 -21.17
CA ALA A 90 1.04 -10.90 -20.89
C ALA A 90 0.03 -10.95 -22.05
N VAL A 91 -0.26 -9.83 -22.73
CA VAL A 91 -1.09 -9.79 -23.94
C VAL A 91 -0.52 -10.70 -25.02
N SER A 92 0.80 -10.58 -25.30
CA SER A 92 1.49 -11.40 -26.29
C SER A 92 1.50 -12.90 -25.94
N LYS A 93 1.66 -13.23 -24.65
CA LYS A 93 1.83 -14.62 -24.19
C LYS A 93 0.50 -15.37 -24.02
N TYR A 94 -0.50 -14.71 -23.45
CA TYR A 94 -1.75 -15.36 -23.02
C TYR A 94 -2.95 -15.02 -23.90
N GLY A 95 -2.90 -13.89 -24.62
CA GLY A 95 -3.97 -13.46 -25.51
C GLY A 95 -5.28 -13.16 -24.77
N TYR A 96 -6.34 -13.03 -25.58
CA TYR A 96 -7.66 -12.59 -25.11
C TYR A 96 -8.36 -13.57 -24.15
N TYR A 97 -8.18 -14.87 -24.35
CA TYR A 97 -8.97 -15.91 -23.65
C TYR A 97 -8.39 -16.29 -22.27
N ASN A 98 -7.08 -16.22 -22.08
CA ASN A 98 -6.40 -16.71 -20.87
C ASN A 98 -6.23 -15.58 -19.82
N THR A 99 -7.37 -15.01 -19.41
CA THR A 99 -7.41 -13.84 -18.50
C THR A 99 -6.79 -14.13 -17.13
N GLU A 100 -7.07 -15.31 -16.54
CA GLU A 100 -6.62 -15.66 -15.18
C GLU A 100 -5.09 -15.84 -15.13
N GLU A 101 -4.54 -16.55 -16.10
CA GLU A 101 -3.09 -16.77 -16.21
C GLU A 101 -2.36 -15.47 -16.50
N ALA A 102 -2.92 -14.62 -17.35
CA ALA A 102 -2.37 -13.31 -17.64
C ALA A 102 -2.31 -12.44 -16.38
N LEU A 103 -3.41 -12.36 -15.63
CA LEU A 103 -3.47 -11.60 -14.37
C LEU A 103 -2.54 -12.20 -13.29
N ALA A 104 -2.39 -13.51 -13.24
CA ALA A 104 -1.50 -14.18 -12.28
C ALA A 104 -0.02 -13.86 -12.55
N SER A 105 0.36 -13.60 -13.80
CA SER A 105 1.75 -13.29 -14.19
C SER A 105 2.22 -11.88 -13.84
N MET A 106 1.31 -10.99 -13.42
CA MET A 106 1.58 -9.59 -13.13
C MET A 106 1.78 -9.34 -11.62
N ASP A 107 2.54 -8.31 -11.27
CA ASP A 107 2.62 -7.83 -9.91
C ASP A 107 1.25 -7.34 -9.37
N PRO A 108 1.08 -7.22 -8.04
CA PRO A 108 -0.22 -6.90 -7.44
C PRO A 108 -0.80 -5.55 -7.88
N VAL A 109 0.04 -4.54 -8.10
CA VAL A 109 -0.40 -3.19 -8.50
C VAL A 109 -0.83 -3.20 -9.97
N THR A 110 0.01 -3.73 -10.85
CA THR A 110 -0.29 -3.90 -12.29
C THR A 110 -1.56 -4.69 -12.49
N ARG A 111 -1.73 -5.81 -11.77
CA ARG A 111 -2.95 -6.63 -11.80
C ARG A 111 -4.21 -5.84 -11.45
N LYS A 112 -4.15 -4.99 -10.41
CA LYS A 112 -5.29 -4.13 -10.04
C LYS A 112 -5.61 -3.13 -11.14
N CYS A 113 -4.60 -2.52 -11.76
CA CYS A 113 -4.77 -1.59 -12.86
C CYS A 113 -5.45 -2.24 -14.07
N VAL A 114 -4.98 -3.43 -14.46
CA VAL A 114 -5.55 -4.20 -15.57
C VAL A 114 -7.00 -4.63 -15.29
N LYS A 115 -7.31 -5.04 -14.04
CA LYS A 115 -8.70 -5.34 -13.64
C LYS A 115 -9.62 -4.13 -13.75
N ARG A 116 -9.13 -2.91 -13.49
CA ARG A 116 -9.93 -1.67 -13.64
C ARG A 116 -10.11 -1.25 -15.09
N LEU A 117 -9.11 -1.42 -15.93
CA LEU A 117 -9.18 -1.12 -17.36
C LEU A 117 -9.97 -2.18 -18.13
N GLY A 118 -9.94 -3.43 -17.67
CA GLY A 118 -10.51 -4.57 -18.34
C GLY A 118 -9.50 -5.26 -19.26
N TRP A 119 -9.14 -6.52 -18.94
CA TRP A 119 -8.19 -7.31 -19.74
C TRP A 119 -8.59 -7.41 -21.20
N LYS A 120 -9.85 -7.75 -21.43
CA LYS A 120 -10.39 -7.91 -22.79
C LYS A 120 -10.34 -6.62 -23.60
N THR A 121 -10.63 -5.48 -22.95
CA THR A 121 -10.54 -4.15 -23.58
C THR A 121 -9.12 -3.86 -24.05
N ILE A 122 -8.12 -4.14 -23.20
CA ILE A 122 -6.70 -3.94 -23.55
C ILE A 122 -6.31 -4.83 -24.74
N CYS A 123 -6.74 -6.11 -24.75
CA CYS A 123 -6.40 -7.05 -25.82
C CYS A 123 -7.02 -6.70 -27.19
N THR A 124 -8.16 -6.00 -27.21
CA THR A 124 -8.88 -5.64 -28.44
C THR A 124 -8.72 -4.18 -28.84
N SER A 125 -7.96 -3.41 -28.05
CA SER A 125 -7.79 -1.99 -28.30
C SER A 125 -6.87 -1.73 -29.51
N GLU A 126 -7.30 -0.82 -30.37
CA GLU A 126 -6.51 -0.32 -31.48
C GLU A 126 -5.66 0.91 -31.10
N ASN A 127 -5.93 1.51 -29.91
CA ASN A 127 -5.25 2.72 -29.45
C ASN A 127 -4.40 2.47 -28.22
N GLN A 128 -3.25 1.82 -28.40
CA GLN A 128 -2.31 1.53 -27.31
C GLN A 128 -1.76 2.79 -26.60
N ILE A 129 -1.73 3.95 -27.28
CA ILE A 129 -1.25 5.19 -26.69
C ILE A 129 -2.25 5.68 -25.62
N ALA A 130 -3.54 5.67 -25.94
CA ALA A 130 -4.58 6.03 -24.99
C ALA A 130 -4.65 5.03 -23.82
N ASP A 131 -4.51 3.73 -24.08
CA ASP A 131 -4.51 2.70 -23.04
C ASP A 131 -3.33 2.86 -22.08
N ARG A 132 -2.15 3.13 -22.61
CA ARG A 132 -0.95 3.41 -21.81
C ARG A 132 -1.12 4.66 -20.95
N ALA A 133 -1.74 5.72 -21.48
CA ALA A 133 -2.02 6.93 -20.72
C ALA A 133 -3.02 6.68 -19.58
N ASN A 134 -4.11 5.96 -19.86
CA ASN A 134 -5.09 5.55 -18.86
C ASN A 134 -4.48 4.62 -17.80
N PHE A 135 -3.66 3.65 -18.23
CA PHE A 135 -2.93 2.76 -17.34
C PHE A 135 -2.04 3.56 -16.38
N ARG A 136 -1.27 4.53 -16.89
CA ARG A 136 -0.41 5.39 -16.08
C ARG A 136 -1.19 6.09 -14.96
N GLN A 137 -2.32 6.73 -15.27
CA GLN A 137 -3.12 7.43 -14.27
C GLN A 137 -3.63 6.49 -13.17
N ILE A 138 -4.11 5.31 -13.56
CA ILE A 138 -4.60 4.32 -12.60
C ILE A 138 -3.44 3.75 -11.78
N TYR A 139 -2.29 3.49 -12.41
CA TYR A 139 -1.11 2.94 -11.75
C TYR A 139 -0.56 3.86 -10.67
N GLU A 140 -0.43 5.16 -10.95
CA GLU A 140 0.00 6.17 -9.98
C GLU A 140 -0.95 6.23 -8.78
N GLN A 141 -2.26 6.16 -9.00
CA GLN A 141 -3.28 6.14 -7.93
C GLN A 141 -3.22 4.86 -7.09
N GLU A 142 -3.15 3.68 -7.73
CA GLU A 142 -3.12 2.38 -7.02
C GLU A 142 -1.82 2.23 -6.22
N ARG A 143 -0.72 2.74 -6.76
CA ARG A 143 0.56 2.74 -6.07
C ARG A 143 0.56 3.64 -4.85
N GLN A 144 0.00 4.84 -4.96
CA GLN A 144 -0.15 5.73 -3.82
C GLN A 144 -1.02 5.09 -2.72
N ARG A 145 -2.15 4.49 -3.08
CA ARG A 145 -2.99 3.74 -2.15
C ARG A 145 -2.27 2.56 -1.48
N HIS A 146 -1.44 1.86 -2.25
CA HIS A 146 -0.65 0.75 -1.70
C HIS A 146 0.34 1.24 -0.65
N ARG A 147 1.05 2.33 -0.90
CA ARG A 147 1.95 2.97 0.08
C ARG A 147 1.21 3.44 1.33
N GLU A 148 0.10 4.14 1.17
CA GLU A 148 -0.74 4.58 2.28
C GLU A 148 -1.20 3.39 3.14
N HIS A 149 -1.59 2.29 2.50
CA HIS A 149 -1.96 1.06 3.19
C HIS A 149 -0.77 0.44 3.97
N LEU A 150 0.44 0.45 3.41
CA LEU A 150 1.63 -0.03 4.11
C LEU A 150 2.04 0.85 5.30
N GLN A 151 1.73 2.15 5.25
CA GLN A 151 1.98 3.09 6.36
C GLN A 151 1.06 2.82 7.56
N LEU A 152 -0.08 2.17 7.37
CA LEU A 152 -1.00 1.88 8.48
C LEU A 152 -0.46 0.74 9.37
N PRO A 153 -0.63 0.82 10.71
CA PRO A 153 -0.39 -0.30 11.62
C PRO A 153 -1.17 -1.54 11.22
N GLU A 154 -0.60 -2.72 11.42
CA GLU A 154 -1.26 -3.99 11.03
C GLU A 154 -2.63 -4.17 11.68
N SER A 155 -2.81 -3.74 12.93
CA SER A 155 -4.09 -3.76 13.63
C SER A 155 -5.14 -2.92 12.91
N VAL A 156 -4.78 -1.73 12.44
CA VAL A 156 -5.65 -0.81 11.70
C VAL A 156 -5.97 -1.39 10.32
N ARG A 157 -4.96 -1.92 9.61
CA ARG A 157 -5.16 -2.58 8.30
C ARG A 157 -6.17 -3.72 8.39
N ARG A 158 -5.99 -4.63 9.37
CA ARG A 158 -6.92 -5.76 9.58
C ARG A 158 -8.36 -5.28 9.84
N THR A 159 -8.51 -4.21 10.60
CA THR A 159 -9.84 -3.62 10.88
C THR A 159 -10.46 -3.04 9.61
N ILE A 160 -9.71 -2.25 8.84
CA ILE A 160 -10.19 -1.68 7.56
C ILE A 160 -10.57 -2.80 6.57
N ASP A 161 -9.74 -3.84 6.46
CA ASP A 161 -10.00 -4.97 5.56
C ASP A 161 -11.26 -5.74 5.97
N SER A 162 -11.51 -5.90 7.27
CA SER A 162 -12.74 -6.54 7.78
C SER A 162 -13.98 -5.72 7.42
N PHE A 163 -13.97 -4.42 7.63
CA PHE A 163 -15.06 -3.52 7.24
C PHE A 163 -15.30 -3.51 5.72
N SER A 164 -14.23 -3.53 4.94
CA SER A 164 -14.32 -3.59 3.47
C SER A 164 -15.00 -4.87 2.98
N LYS A 165 -14.67 -6.02 3.60
CA LYS A 165 -15.33 -7.30 3.31
C LYS A 165 -16.81 -7.29 3.65
N LEU A 166 -17.19 -6.78 4.82
CA LEU A 166 -18.59 -6.65 5.25
C LEU A 166 -19.38 -5.77 4.28
N LYS A 167 -18.84 -4.63 3.89
CA LYS A 167 -19.49 -3.72 2.93
C LYS A 167 -19.68 -4.35 1.54
N ASN A 168 -18.73 -5.17 1.09
CA ASN A 168 -18.86 -5.89 -0.19
C ASN A 168 -19.92 -7.00 -0.11
N GLN A 169 -20.02 -7.73 1.01
CA GLN A 169 -21.06 -8.74 1.23
C GLN A 169 -22.46 -8.10 1.22
N GLN A 170 -22.63 -6.95 1.88
CA GLN A 170 -23.91 -6.22 1.87
C GLN A 170 -24.30 -5.77 0.46
N LYS A 171 -23.35 -5.26 -0.35
CA LYS A 171 -23.64 -4.89 -1.73
C LYS A 171 -24.07 -6.07 -2.58
N THR A 172 -23.43 -7.23 -2.42
CA THR A 172 -23.77 -8.45 -3.15
C THR A 172 -25.17 -8.95 -2.77
N MET A 173 -25.53 -8.93 -1.48
CA MET A 173 -26.87 -9.28 -1.01
C MET A 173 -27.94 -8.33 -1.56
N THR A 174 -27.68 -7.02 -1.56
CA THR A 174 -28.61 -6.03 -2.09
C THR A 174 -28.81 -6.17 -3.59
N GLN A 175 -27.77 -6.50 -4.35
CA GLN A 175 -27.87 -6.77 -5.78
C GLN A 175 -28.62 -8.07 -6.07
N CYS A 176 -28.43 -9.13 -5.26
CA CYS A 176 -29.15 -10.39 -5.39
C CYS A 176 -30.67 -10.18 -5.15
N ASN A 177 -31.03 -9.46 -4.08
CA ASN A 177 -32.44 -9.15 -3.79
C ASN A 177 -33.11 -8.34 -4.90
N ARG A 178 -32.42 -7.33 -5.48
CA ARG A 178 -32.96 -6.59 -6.63
C ARG A 178 -33.22 -7.47 -7.84
N ARG A 179 -32.28 -8.37 -8.17
CA ARG A 179 -32.44 -9.31 -9.30
C ARG A 179 -33.56 -10.33 -9.07
N CYS A 180 -33.86 -10.71 -7.83
CA CYS A 180 -35.00 -11.59 -7.52
C CYS A 180 -36.33 -10.84 -7.70
N LEU A 181 -36.43 -9.59 -7.26
CA LEU A 181 -37.65 -8.78 -7.40
C LEU A 181 -37.95 -8.41 -8.87
N ASP A 182 -36.93 -8.25 -9.71
CA ASP A 182 -37.09 -7.97 -11.16
C ASP A 182 -37.50 -9.22 -11.98
N LYS A 183 -37.37 -10.44 -11.42
CA LYS A 183 -37.81 -11.68 -12.08
C LYS A 183 -39.25 -12.07 -11.74
N GLU A 184 -39.86 -11.47 -10.72
CA GLU A 184 -41.24 -11.70 -10.28
C GLU A 184 -42.22 -10.67 -10.88
N ARG A 185 -41.74 -9.76 -11.72
CA ARG A 185 -42.54 -8.84 -12.55
C ARG A 185 -42.55 -9.26 -14.01
#